data_dc4c5f642f36afb1237b30e89739a99c
#
_entry.id   dc4c5f642f36afb1237b30e89739a99c
#
_cell.length_a   1.000
_cell.length_b   1.000
_cell.length_c   1.000
_cell.angle_alpha   90.00
_cell.angle_beta   90.00
_cell.angle_gamma   90.00
#
_symmetry.space_group_name_H-M   'P 1'
#
loop_
_entity.id
_entity.type
_entity.pdbx_description
1 polymer ?
#
loop_
_entity_poly.entity_id
_entity_poly.type
_entity_poly.pdbx_seq_one_letter_code
_entity_poly.pdbx_strand_id
1 'polypeptide(L)'
;MKNHKDLNKQELMTRQENQRVHLGGKFVSLEFKTKAPHGAGRKKQAEKVLATVVMGMNLVNATAPVAALAAAEQTVPAPAQPLRSQATPLDYAVLPQLADVVDRAIFARAEATEYDGNASVATMIAGDTQNITATQNGTVGVMSSGGKQHISSGGSGTVSTMSRGGTQFVSSGGIGTVIDMNGGYQTIYVDGVGSVNTIGGMGVQDISGGVGMVSIMNHSLGQQNVIGGTGTMSIMLDGLQQVYNSGTATVDTMIGGTQILMSGIGTVIDMSGGTQTINDLGIGTVSALSGGTQIISSGGTAANTTIMGGTQIVNSLGVVSSTVLSAGVQQVYYGSKLSDITFAGGTQVVMGGATVSDMKVAAGVQQVKTGGTSLDTTINGGVMQLASGGSVSGLTISYGS
;
A
#
# COMPACT_ATOMS: atom_id res chain seq x y z
N MET A 1 11.86 41.08 -24.90
CA MET A 1 12.88 40.45 -24.04
C MET A 1 12.51 40.74 -22.58
N LYS A 2 11.79 39.82 -21.90
CA LYS A 2 11.50 39.91 -20.45
C LYS A 2 12.69 39.33 -19.70
N ASN A 3 13.13 40.05 -18.70
CA ASN A 3 14.36 39.79 -17.96
C ASN A 3 14.26 38.48 -17.15
N HIS A 4 15.26 37.62 -17.29
CA HIS A 4 15.45 36.34 -16.59
C HIS A 4 15.48 36.46 -15.04
N LYS A 5 15.53 37.65 -14.48
CA LYS A 5 15.55 37.91 -13.04
C LYS A 5 14.15 37.89 -12.38
N ASP A 6 13.08 38.10 -13.14
CA ASP A 6 11.71 38.13 -12.60
C ASP A 6 11.09 36.73 -12.52
N LEU A 7 11.54 35.79 -13.33
CA LEU A 7 11.11 34.37 -13.27
C LEU A 7 11.60 33.67 -12.00
N ASN A 8 12.83 33.94 -11.57
CA ASN A 8 13.38 33.35 -10.35
C ASN A 8 12.71 33.86 -9.06
N LYS A 9 12.10 35.03 -9.10
CA LYS A 9 11.44 35.60 -7.91
C LYS A 9 10.03 35.02 -7.69
N GLN A 10 9.35 34.67 -8.79
CA GLN A 10 8.05 34.03 -8.73
C GLN A 10 8.16 32.53 -8.33
N GLU A 11 9.18 31.84 -8.80
CA GLU A 11 9.43 30.43 -8.44
C GLU A 11 9.86 30.25 -6.97
N LEU A 12 10.58 31.23 -6.39
CA LEU A 12 10.90 31.23 -4.96
C LEU A 12 9.67 31.51 -4.08
N MET A 13 8.74 32.36 -4.53
CA MET A 13 7.52 32.62 -3.77
C MET A 13 6.55 31.44 -3.76
N THR A 14 6.46 30.69 -4.86
CA THR A 14 5.55 29.52 -4.96
C THR A 14 6.05 28.32 -4.14
N ARG A 15 7.34 28.22 -3.87
CA ARG A 15 7.92 27.17 -3.00
C ARG A 15 7.75 27.43 -1.50
N GLN A 16 7.47 28.65 -1.09
CA GLN A 16 7.28 29.02 0.33
C GLN A 16 5.86 28.83 0.86
N GLU A 17 4.86 28.70 -0.01
CA GLU A 17 3.45 28.64 0.42
C GLU A 17 2.92 27.28 0.85
N ASN A 18 3.66 26.17 0.69
CA ASN A 18 3.12 24.81 0.85
C ASN A 18 3.80 23.92 1.90
N GLN A 19 4.43 24.47 2.93
CA GLN A 19 4.84 23.63 4.06
C GLN A 19 3.86 23.79 5.23
N ARG A 20 2.75 23.03 5.17
CA ARG A 20 1.87 22.82 6.32
C ARG A 20 2.35 21.56 7.07
N VAL A 21 2.82 21.75 8.27
CA VAL A 21 3.17 20.63 9.18
C VAL A 21 1.97 20.35 10.08
N HIS A 22 1.47 19.12 10.04
CA HIS A 22 0.37 18.68 10.89
C HIS A 22 0.93 18.12 12.21
N LEU A 23 0.71 18.80 13.31
CA LEU A 23 1.13 18.38 14.64
C LEU A 23 -0.09 18.33 15.56
N GLY A 24 -0.46 17.12 16.00
CA GLY A 24 -1.42 16.93 17.10
C GLY A 24 -2.81 17.54 16.87
N GLY A 25 -3.40 17.38 15.67
CA GLY A 25 -4.78 17.81 15.39
C GLY A 25 -4.98 19.33 15.21
N LYS A 26 -3.91 20.11 15.20
CA LYS A 26 -3.96 21.56 14.92
C LYS A 26 -3.01 21.93 13.79
N PHE A 27 -3.48 22.73 12.84
CA PHE A 27 -2.63 23.31 11.81
C PHE A 27 -1.85 24.47 12.38
N VAL A 28 -0.53 24.37 12.39
CA VAL A 28 0.37 25.49 12.70
C VAL A 28 0.91 26.02 11.38
N SER A 29 0.49 27.21 11.00
CA SER A 29 1.03 27.92 9.84
C SER A 29 2.29 28.66 10.27
N LEU A 30 3.45 28.24 9.76
CA LEU A 30 4.70 28.97 9.94
C LEU A 30 4.81 30.03 8.83
N GLU A 31 4.44 31.26 9.14
CA GLU A 31 4.64 32.41 8.26
C GLU A 31 6.07 32.95 8.41
N PHE A 32 6.94 32.67 7.45
CA PHE A 32 8.27 33.25 7.39
C PHE A 32 8.18 34.63 6.70
N LYS A 33 8.02 35.69 7.48
CA LYS A 33 8.16 37.07 6.95
C LYS A 33 9.64 37.42 6.83
N THR A 34 10.24 37.17 5.69
CA THR A 34 11.56 37.69 5.37
C THR A 34 11.44 39.12 4.82
N LYS A 35 11.41 40.11 5.70
CA LYS A 35 11.77 41.48 5.30
C LYS A 35 13.28 41.58 5.42
N ALA A 36 14.00 41.47 4.33
CA ALA A 36 15.45 41.63 4.30
C ALA A 36 15.80 43.11 4.55
N PRO A 37 16.51 43.46 5.62
CA PRO A 37 17.23 44.71 5.65
C PRO A 37 18.58 44.47 4.94
N HIS A 38 18.91 45.33 4.01
CA HIS A 38 20.24 45.34 3.41
C HIS A 38 21.30 45.43 4.51
N GLY A 39 22.22 44.47 4.60
CA GLY A 39 23.47 44.59 5.32
C GLY A 39 23.66 43.76 6.60
N ALA A 40 22.80 42.81 6.95
CA ALA A 40 23.01 41.93 8.11
C ALA A 40 23.48 40.53 7.68
N GLY A 41 24.65 40.12 8.13
CA GLY A 41 25.29 38.88 7.74
C GLY A 41 24.50 37.60 8.12
N ARG A 42 24.73 36.53 7.38
CA ARG A 42 24.05 35.23 7.43
C ARG A 42 23.88 34.59 8.83
N LYS A 43 24.68 34.99 9.82
CA LYS A 43 24.63 34.47 11.20
C LYS A 43 23.37 34.88 11.97
N LYS A 44 22.86 36.12 11.81
CA LYS A 44 21.67 36.59 12.52
C LYS A 44 20.35 35.94 12.05
N GLN A 45 20.31 35.40 10.85
CA GLN A 45 19.14 34.68 10.36
C GLN A 45 19.01 33.24 10.94
N ALA A 46 20.13 32.57 11.19
CA ALA A 46 20.15 31.26 11.81
C ALA A 46 19.66 31.30 13.27
N GLU A 47 20.05 32.32 14.02
CA GLU A 47 19.63 32.52 15.41
C GLU A 47 18.12 32.77 15.58
N LYS A 48 17.52 33.54 14.68
CA LYS A 48 16.05 33.79 14.70
C LYS A 48 15.24 32.55 14.30
N VAL A 49 15.72 31.74 13.38
CA VAL A 49 15.07 30.49 12.97
C VAL A 49 15.15 29.48 14.10
N LEU A 50 16.28 29.37 14.78
CA LEU A 50 16.45 28.44 15.91
C LEU A 50 15.53 28.80 17.09
N ALA A 51 15.43 30.06 17.46
CA ALA A 51 14.55 30.52 18.54
C ALA A 51 13.06 30.27 18.23
N THR A 52 12.62 30.44 16.97
CA THR A 52 11.25 30.22 16.55
C THR A 52 10.88 28.74 16.50
N VAL A 53 11.80 27.87 16.09
CA VAL A 53 11.60 26.42 16.07
C VAL A 53 11.51 25.85 17.48
N VAL A 54 12.32 26.33 18.41
CA VAL A 54 12.30 25.88 19.82
C VAL A 54 11.02 26.31 20.55
N MET A 55 10.47 27.51 20.26
CA MET A 55 9.22 27.98 20.86
C MET A 55 7.96 27.34 20.25
N GLY A 56 8.04 26.81 19.04
CA GLY A 56 6.90 26.15 18.36
C GLY A 56 6.73 24.67 18.69
N MET A 57 7.73 24.03 19.27
CA MET A 57 7.67 22.63 19.69
C MET A 57 7.05 22.52 21.09
N ASN A 58 5.78 22.19 21.15
CA ASN A 58 5.13 21.75 22.40
C ASN A 58 5.66 20.32 22.69
N LEU A 59 6.80 20.24 23.39
CA LEU A 59 7.40 18.98 23.86
C LEU A 59 6.55 18.40 24.98
N VAL A 60 5.48 17.72 24.60
CA VAL A 60 4.70 16.90 25.53
C VAL A 60 5.58 15.68 25.86
N ASN A 61 6.04 15.60 27.12
CA ASN A 61 6.80 14.50 27.75
C ASN A 61 8.34 14.61 27.87
N ALA A 62 8.91 15.80 27.83
CA ALA A 62 10.30 15.95 28.30
C ALA A 62 10.36 16.90 29.51
N THR A 63 10.16 16.38 30.70
CA THR A 63 10.06 17.20 31.92
C THR A 63 11.38 17.86 32.35
N ALA A 64 12.53 17.30 32.01
CA ALA A 64 13.83 17.85 32.41
C ALA A 64 14.36 18.98 31.49
N PRO A 65 14.29 18.89 30.17
CA PRO A 65 14.75 19.96 29.28
C PRO A 65 13.86 21.21 29.29
N VAL A 66 12.56 21.04 29.52
CA VAL A 66 11.59 22.17 29.57
C VAL A 66 11.80 23.00 30.82
N ALA A 67 12.14 22.40 31.96
CA ALA A 67 12.44 23.12 33.19
C ALA A 67 13.71 23.98 33.06
N ALA A 68 14.75 23.52 32.37
CA ALA A 68 15.95 24.29 32.12
C ALA A 68 15.71 25.47 31.15
N LEU A 69 14.81 25.33 30.17
CA LEU A 69 14.46 26.42 29.27
C LEU A 69 13.57 27.47 29.97
N ALA A 70 12.60 27.03 30.79
CA ALA A 70 11.76 27.92 31.58
C ALA A 70 12.57 28.71 32.63
N ALA A 71 13.63 28.14 33.20
CA ALA A 71 14.53 28.84 34.13
C ALA A 71 15.38 29.91 33.43
N ALA A 72 15.70 29.74 32.14
CA ALA A 72 16.40 30.75 31.36
C ALA A 72 15.51 31.94 30.95
N GLU A 73 14.18 31.73 30.77
CA GLU A 73 13.23 32.82 30.49
C GLU A 73 12.92 33.70 31.71
N GLN A 74 13.01 33.16 32.93
CA GLN A 74 12.69 33.92 34.14
C GLN A 74 13.78 34.94 34.57
N THR A 75 14.92 35.01 33.88
CA THR A 75 15.98 35.98 34.16
C THR A 75 15.96 37.23 33.28
N VAL A 76 14.92 37.44 32.45
CA VAL A 76 14.75 38.67 31.69
C VAL A 76 13.96 39.69 32.53
N PRO A 77 14.56 40.80 32.97
CA PRO A 77 13.83 41.84 33.71
C PRO A 77 12.82 42.57 32.77
N ALA A 78 11.71 43.01 33.37
CA ALA A 78 10.62 43.72 32.72
C ALA A 78 11.09 44.97 31.94
N PRO A 79 10.41 45.32 30.80
CA PRO A 79 10.87 46.36 29.91
C PRO A 79 10.60 47.76 30.54
N ALA A 80 11.64 48.48 30.84
CA ALA A 80 11.62 49.87 31.16
C ALA A 80 12.55 50.61 30.20
N GLN A 81 11.97 51.46 29.36
CA GLN A 81 12.57 52.55 28.57
C GLN A 81 13.26 52.20 27.25
N PRO A 82 13.23 53.13 26.26
CA PRO A 82 13.79 52.87 24.94
C PRO A 82 15.31 52.88 24.95
N LEU A 83 15.91 51.71 24.80
CA LEU A 83 17.34 51.49 24.73
C LEU A 83 17.93 52.05 23.42
N ARG A 84 18.76 53.09 23.58
CA ARG A 84 19.78 53.44 22.56
C ARG A 84 20.67 52.22 22.32
N SER A 85 20.89 51.90 21.10
CA SER A 85 21.70 50.77 20.65
C SER A 85 23.16 50.82 21.18
N GLN A 86 23.42 50.05 22.19
CA GLN A 86 24.73 49.47 22.40
C GLN A 86 24.55 47.95 22.38
N ALA A 87 24.83 47.36 21.23
CA ALA A 87 24.93 45.93 21.10
C ALA A 87 26.16 45.47 21.90
N THR A 88 25.94 45.00 23.12
CA THR A 88 26.96 44.20 23.81
C THR A 88 27.19 42.93 22.93
N PRO A 89 28.46 42.55 22.71
CA PRO A 89 28.75 41.31 22.02
C PRO A 89 28.09 40.16 22.78
N LEU A 90 27.28 39.36 22.14
CA LEU A 90 26.80 38.09 22.71
C LEU A 90 28.03 37.27 23.11
N ASP A 91 28.04 36.86 24.36
CA ASP A 91 29.11 36.04 24.92
C ASP A 91 29.12 34.69 24.19
N TYR A 92 30.07 34.52 23.27
CA TYR A 92 30.22 33.33 22.45
C TYR A 92 30.43 32.04 23.24
N ALA A 93 30.68 32.15 24.58
CA ALA A 93 30.82 31.00 25.47
C ALA A 93 29.49 30.27 25.74
N VAL A 94 28.33 30.93 25.53
CA VAL A 94 27.01 30.33 25.79
C VAL A 94 26.49 29.54 24.55
N LEU A 95 26.92 29.88 23.33
CA LEU A 95 26.48 29.24 22.11
C LEU A 95 26.85 27.75 22.01
N PRO A 96 28.06 27.31 22.42
CA PRO A 96 28.38 25.87 22.43
C PRO A 96 27.53 25.09 23.44
N GLN A 97 27.20 25.68 24.57
CA GLN A 97 26.36 25.00 25.58
C GLN A 97 24.90 24.90 25.14
N LEU A 98 24.38 25.90 24.42
CA LEU A 98 23.04 25.83 23.82
C LEU A 98 22.99 24.84 22.65
N ALA A 99 24.03 24.79 21.83
CA ALA A 99 24.13 23.79 20.75
C ALA A 99 24.21 22.37 21.33
N ASP A 100 24.96 22.16 22.39
CA ASP A 100 25.08 20.87 23.08
C ASP A 100 23.73 20.45 23.73
N VAL A 101 22.98 21.40 24.32
CA VAL A 101 21.65 21.15 24.87
C VAL A 101 20.61 20.86 23.75
N VAL A 102 20.69 21.56 22.62
CA VAL A 102 19.82 21.34 21.46
C VAL A 102 20.18 20.01 20.81
N ASP A 103 21.46 19.72 20.60
CA ASP A 103 21.92 18.44 20.09
C ASP A 103 21.52 17.30 21.04
N ARG A 104 21.67 17.48 22.36
CA ARG A 104 21.17 16.49 23.32
C ARG A 104 19.66 16.39 23.38
N ALA A 105 18.90 17.45 23.17
CA ALA A 105 17.43 17.40 23.13
C ALA A 105 16.88 16.84 21.80
N ILE A 106 17.55 17.12 20.68
CA ILE A 106 17.16 16.65 19.35
C ILE A 106 17.78 15.28 19.03
N PHE A 107 19.00 15.00 19.51
CA PHE A 107 19.74 13.76 19.27
C PHE A 107 19.95 12.92 20.52
N ALA A 108 19.37 13.29 21.68
CA ALA A 108 19.54 12.64 22.97
C ALA A 108 18.94 11.23 23.06
N ARG A 109 18.63 10.61 21.90
CA ARG A 109 18.26 9.22 21.81
C ARG A 109 19.15 8.48 20.79
N ALA A 110 20.45 8.60 21.00
CA ALA A 110 21.44 7.84 20.23
C ALA A 110 21.65 6.42 20.78
N GLU A 111 21.08 6.07 21.93
CA GLU A 111 21.17 4.72 22.48
C GLU A 111 19.90 3.93 22.18
N ALA A 112 20.09 2.77 21.55
CA ALA A 112 19.05 1.79 21.31
C ALA A 112 18.43 1.35 22.63
N THR A 113 17.10 1.43 22.76
CA THR A 113 16.39 0.98 23.96
C THR A 113 15.80 -0.40 23.71
N GLU A 114 16.14 -1.36 24.55
CA GLU A 114 15.47 -2.65 24.60
C GLU A 114 14.33 -2.59 25.62
N TYR A 115 13.11 -2.82 25.17
CA TYR A 115 11.92 -2.81 25.99
C TYR A 115 11.53 -4.22 26.42
N ASP A 116 11.02 -4.36 27.65
CA ASP A 116 10.41 -5.61 28.10
C ASP A 116 9.25 -6.04 27.18
N GLY A 117 9.08 -7.35 26.98
CA GLY A 117 8.08 -7.91 26.12
C GLY A 117 6.62 -7.57 26.51
N ASN A 118 6.37 -7.26 27.77
CA ASN A 118 5.07 -6.79 28.28
C ASN A 118 4.95 -5.25 28.32
N ALA A 119 5.97 -4.53 27.87
CA ALA A 119 5.96 -3.07 27.94
C ALA A 119 4.89 -2.46 27.00
N SER A 120 4.26 -1.39 27.51
CA SER A 120 3.48 -0.48 26.68
C SER A 120 4.35 0.72 26.33
N VAL A 121 4.79 0.79 25.07
CA VAL A 121 5.74 1.79 24.58
C VAL A 121 4.98 2.83 23.76
N ALA A 122 5.06 4.11 24.17
CA ALA A 122 4.36 5.17 23.43
C ALA A 122 4.94 5.36 22.03
N THR A 123 6.28 5.34 21.89
CA THR A 123 6.95 5.53 20.60
C THR A 123 8.24 4.72 20.55
N MET A 124 8.44 3.99 19.44
CA MET A 124 9.70 3.32 19.09
C MET A 124 10.30 3.93 17.83
N ILE A 125 11.59 4.24 17.90
CA ILE A 125 12.37 4.86 16.81
C ILE A 125 13.64 4.05 16.51
N ALA A 126 14.55 4.60 15.73
CA ALA A 126 15.78 3.95 15.32
C ALA A 126 16.58 3.37 16.51
N GLY A 127 16.89 2.09 16.42
CA GLY A 127 17.60 1.33 17.43
C GLY A 127 16.73 0.73 18.52
N ASP A 128 15.51 1.22 18.75
CA ASP A 128 14.61 0.66 19.76
C ASP A 128 14.13 -0.75 19.36
N THR A 129 14.10 -1.66 20.31
CA THR A 129 13.68 -3.04 20.10
C THR A 129 12.77 -3.50 21.25
N GLN A 130 11.72 -4.25 20.91
CA GLN A 130 10.91 -4.98 21.88
C GLN A 130 10.85 -6.45 21.48
N ASN A 131 11.27 -7.35 22.38
CA ASN A 131 11.24 -8.79 22.18
C ASN A 131 10.09 -9.39 23.00
N ILE A 132 9.12 -9.99 22.30
CA ILE A 132 7.90 -10.55 22.89
C ILE A 132 7.93 -12.06 22.70
N THR A 133 7.96 -12.81 23.79
CA THR A 133 7.97 -14.26 23.80
C THR A 133 6.77 -14.84 24.55
N ALA A 134 6.75 -16.14 24.78
CA ALA A 134 5.63 -16.87 25.38
C ALA A 134 4.93 -16.12 26.52
N THR A 135 3.63 -15.98 26.41
CA THR A 135 2.72 -15.32 27.36
C THR A 135 2.86 -13.80 27.52
N GLN A 136 3.81 -13.17 26.80
CA GLN A 136 4.00 -11.72 26.86
C GLN A 136 3.08 -11.00 25.86
N ASN A 137 2.64 -9.78 26.26
CA ASN A 137 1.78 -8.94 25.45
C ASN A 137 2.37 -7.52 25.41
N GLY A 138 3.04 -7.19 24.31
CA GLY A 138 3.68 -5.89 24.13
C GLY A 138 2.86 -4.96 23.24
N THR A 139 2.82 -3.69 23.58
CA THR A 139 2.13 -2.69 22.76
C THR A 139 3.03 -1.52 22.40
N VAL A 140 2.90 -1.00 21.20
CA VAL A 140 3.60 0.20 20.72
C VAL A 140 2.59 1.17 20.14
N GLY A 141 2.56 2.40 20.64
CA GLY A 141 1.68 3.44 20.11
C GLY A 141 2.10 3.86 18.71
N VAL A 142 3.33 4.31 18.55
CA VAL A 142 3.88 4.68 17.23
C VAL A 142 5.22 3.99 17.02
N MET A 143 5.36 3.28 15.90
CA MET A 143 6.62 2.67 15.47
C MET A 143 7.11 3.32 14.18
N SER A 144 8.32 3.87 14.20
CA SER A 144 8.89 4.60 13.06
C SER A 144 10.42 4.51 13.01
N SER A 145 11.00 4.97 11.91
CA SER A 145 12.43 5.25 11.78
C SER A 145 13.37 4.11 12.19
N GLY A 146 12.96 2.85 12.04
CA GLY A 146 13.80 1.69 12.37
C GLY A 146 13.54 1.06 13.74
N GLY A 147 12.48 1.45 14.47
CA GLY A 147 11.99 0.71 15.63
C GLY A 147 11.57 -0.71 15.27
N LYS A 148 11.84 -1.69 16.13
CA LYS A 148 11.59 -3.12 15.83
C LYS A 148 10.83 -3.82 16.96
N GLN A 149 9.82 -4.59 16.59
CA GLN A 149 9.14 -5.51 17.50
C GLN A 149 9.28 -6.95 16.98
N HIS A 150 9.84 -7.83 17.79
CA HIS A 150 10.01 -9.25 17.50
C HIS A 150 9.06 -10.07 18.35
N ILE A 151 8.21 -10.86 17.73
CA ILE A 151 7.18 -11.66 18.38
C ILE A 151 7.39 -13.13 18.05
N SER A 152 7.48 -13.98 19.06
CA SER A 152 7.69 -15.42 18.88
C SER A 152 7.05 -16.24 19.98
N SER A 153 6.97 -17.54 19.77
CA SER A 153 6.67 -18.54 20.81
C SER A 153 5.38 -18.26 21.64
N GLY A 154 4.32 -17.83 20.99
CA GLY A 154 3.04 -17.55 21.67
C GLY A 154 2.92 -16.15 22.29
N GLY A 155 3.89 -15.26 22.02
CA GLY A 155 3.79 -13.84 22.37
C GLY A 155 2.80 -13.10 21.46
N SER A 156 2.25 -12.00 21.97
CA SER A 156 1.34 -11.13 21.22
C SER A 156 1.84 -9.69 21.19
N GLY A 157 1.95 -9.10 20.03
CA GLY A 157 2.43 -7.72 19.85
C GLY A 157 1.46 -6.86 19.06
N THR A 158 1.19 -5.66 19.56
CA THR A 158 0.32 -4.70 18.85
C THR A 158 1.06 -3.40 18.60
N VAL A 159 0.95 -2.89 17.38
CA VAL A 159 1.41 -1.55 16.98
C VAL A 159 0.19 -0.75 16.54
N SER A 160 -0.09 0.37 17.20
CA SER A 160 -1.24 1.20 16.81
C SER A 160 -0.99 1.92 15.49
N THR A 161 0.17 2.55 15.34
CA THR A 161 0.54 3.21 14.08
C THR A 161 1.95 2.80 13.67
N MET A 162 2.09 2.20 12.51
CA MET A 162 3.38 1.90 11.91
C MET A 162 3.67 2.89 10.78
N SER A 163 4.76 3.63 10.94
CA SER A 163 5.23 4.60 9.96
C SER A 163 6.49 4.10 9.26
N ARG A 164 6.98 4.87 8.31
CA ARG A 164 8.13 4.49 7.50
C ARG A 164 9.34 4.06 8.35
N GLY A 165 9.85 2.88 8.08
CA GLY A 165 11.02 2.29 8.74
C GLY A 165 10.73 1.51 10.02
N GLY A 166 9.50 1.54 10.55
CA GLY A 166 9.08 0.62 11.62
C GLY A 166 8.95 -0.80 11.11
N THR A 167 9.29 -1.80 11.94
CA THR A 167 9.23 -3.21 11.52
C THR A 167 8.69 -4.09 12.63
N GLN A 168 7.70 -4.92 12.32
CA GLN A 168 7.22 -5.99 13.20
C GLN A 168 7.53 -7.35 12.58
N PHE A 169 8.26 -8.18 13.30
CA PHE A 169 8.59 -9.56 12.91
C PHE A 169 7.74 -10.53 13.72
N VAL A 170 7.00 -11.40 13.05
CA VAL A 170 6.14 -12.41 13.67
C VAL A 170 6.66 -13.78 13.29
N SER A 171 7.25 -14.47 14.25
CA SER A 171 7.80 -15.81 14.07
C SER A 171 6.86 -16.88 14.62
N SER A 172 7.27 -18.14 14.53
CA SER A 172 6.48 -19.32 14.91
C SER A 172 5.74 -19.17 16.24
N GLY A 173 4.41 -19.32 16.17
CA GLY A 173 3.51 -19.20 17.30
C GLY A 173 3.26 -17.77 17.81
N GLY A 174 3.89 -16.76 17.21
CA GLY A 174 3.66 -15.35 17.55
C GLY A 174 2.41 -14.78 16.87
N ILE A 175 1.81 -13.78 17.49
CA ILE A 175 0.66 -13.04 16.95
C ILE A 175 1.00 -11.56 16.91
N GLY A 176 1.04 -10.98 15.70
CA GLY A 176 1.35 -9.57 15.47
C GLY A 176 0.15 -8.80 14.90
N THR A 177 -0.15 -7.65 15.48
CA THR A 177 -1.22 -6.77 14.98
C THR A 177 -0.67 -5.37 14.71
N VAL A 178 -1.02 -4.81 13.57
CA VAL A 178 -0.81 -3.40 13.23
C VAL A 178 -2.17 -2.79 12.93
N ILE A 179 -2.55 -1.72 13.63
CA ILE A 179 -3.85 -1.08 13.39
C ILE A 179 -3.77 -0.23 12.13
N ASP A 180 -2.86 0.76 12.08
CA ASP A 180 -2.67 1.61 10.92
C ASP A 180 -1.23 1.52 10.40
N MET A 181 -1.05 0.99 9.20
CA MET A 181 0.23 0.89 8.53
C MET A 181 0.34 1.94 7.41
N ASN A 182 0.95 3.08 7.72
CA ASN A 182 1.19 4.17 6.76
C ASN A 182 2.57 4.09 6.11
N GLY A 183 3.30 3.02 6.37
CA GLY A 183 4.64 2.67 5.91
C GLY A 183 5.22 1.61 6.82
N GLY A 184 6.49 1.20 6.58
CA GLY A 184 7.12 0.14 7.36
C GLY A 184 6.69 -1.26 6.94
N TYR A 185 7.10 -2.26 7.72
CA TYR A 185 7.00 -3.66 7.35
C TYR A 185 6.42 -4.52 8.48
N GLN A 186 5.49 -5.40 8.16
CA GLN A 186 5.16 -6.55 9.00
C GLN A 186 5.61 -7.81 8.26
N THR A 187 6.58 -8.55 8.81
CA THR A 187 7.09 -9.79 8.23
C THR A 187 6.62 -10.97 9.06
N ILE A 188 5.91 -11.90 8.42
CA ILE A 188 5.31 -13.06 9.05
C ILE A 188 6.00 -14.31 8.54
N TYR A 189 6.68 -15.01 9.43
CA TYR A 189 7.36 -16.27 9.14
C TYR A 189 6.45 -17.48 9.37
N VAL A 190 6.96 -18.67 9.09
CA VAL A 190 6.25 -19.95 9.26
C VAL A 190 5.58 -20.02 10.64
N ASP A 191 4.32 -20.45 10.67
CA ASP A 191 3.46 -20.55 11.86
C ASP A 191 3.22 -19.24 12.64
N GLY A 192 3.66 -18.09 12.12
CA GLY A 192 3.31 -16.78 12.65
C GLY A 192 1.96 -16.33 12.10
N VAL A 193 1.25 -15.54 12.88
CA VAL A 193 -0.02 -14.91 12.48
C VAL A 193 0.10 -13.39 12.59
N GLY A 194 -0.09 -12.70 11.47
CA GLY A 194 -0.05 -11.24 11.42
C GLY A 194 -1.35 -10.64 10.92
N SER A 195 -1.77 -9.55 11.50
CA SER A 195 -2.92 -8.79 11.02
C SER A 195 -2.58 -7.31 10.87
N VAL A 196 -3.13 -6.71 9.82
CA VAL A 196 -3.10 -5.27 9.58
C VAL A 196 -4.52 -4.80 9.33
N ASN A 197 -5.03 -3.87 10.13
CA ASN A 197 -6.38 -3.37 9.89
C ASN A 197 -6.39 -2.47 8.64
N THR A 198 -5.47 -1.50 8.54
CA THR A 198 -5.39 -0.64 7.34
C THR A 198 -3.97 -0.56 6.81
N ILE A 199 -3.77 -0.88 5.53
CA ILE A 199 -2.54 -0.53 4.80
C ILE A 199 -2.81 0.75 4.01
N GLY A 200 -2.29 1.86 4.53
CA GLY A 200 -2.19 3.14 3.85
C GLY A 200 -0.73 3.42 3.47
N GLY A 201 -0.49 4.37 2.61
CA GLY A 201 0.88 4.76 2.24
C GLY A 201 1.72 3.61 1.66
N MET A 202 2.97 3.52 2.08
CA MET A 202 3.94 2.52 1.60
C MET A 202 4.10 1.34 2.58
N GLY A 203 3.02 0.93 3.25
CA GLY A 203 3.06 -0.22 4.17
C GLY A 203 3.17 -1.54 3.42
N VAL A 204 3.96 -2.47 3.95
CA VAL A 204 4.18 -3.78 3.36
C VAL A 204 3.95 -4.88 4.38
N GLN A 205 3.09 -5.85 4.06
CA GLN A 205 2.98 -7.10 4.81
C GLN A 205 3.59 -8.23 3.98
N ASP A 206 4.69 -8.81 4.47
CA ASP A 206 5.38 -9.94 3.86
C ASP A 206 5.05 -11.22 4.61
N ILE A 207 4.49 -12.21 3.92
CA ILE A 207 4.09 -13.50 4.49
C ILE A 207 4.98 -14.60 3.89
N SER A 208 5.85 -15.17 4.72
CA SER A 208 6.76 -16.24 4.35
C SER A 208 6.41 -17.54 5.10
N GLY A 209 5.41 -18.24 4.61
CA GLY A 209 4.92 -19.50 5.19
C GLY A 209 3.96 -19.35 6.38
N GLY A 210 3.66 -18.15 6.83
CA GLY A 210 2.69 -17.87 7.89
C GLY A 210 1.30 -17.47 7.37
N VAL A 211 0.50 -16.86 8.22
CA VAL A 211 -0.83 -16.34 7.90
C VAL A 211 -0.88 -14.83 8.10
N GLY A 212 -1.23 -14.10 7.06
CA GLY A 212 -1.38 -12.65 7.07
C GLY A 212 -2.80 -12.20 6.70
N MET A 213 -3.33 -11.26 7.45
CA MET A 213 -4.66 -10.69 7.21
C MET A 213 -4.56 -9.19 7.07
N VAL A 214 -5.24 -8.63 6.07
CA VAL A 214 -5.41 -7.19 5.87
C VAL A 214 -6.91 -6.89 5.79
N SER A 215 -7.42 -5.98 6.63
CA SER A 215 -8.84 -5.62 6.50
C SER A 215 -9.05 -4.67 5.32
N ILE A 216 -8.24 -3.62 5.21
CA ILE A 216 -8.38 -2.62 4.12
C ILE A 216 -7.01 -2.26 3.56
N MET A 217 -6.86 -2.32 2.24
CA MET A 217 -5.74 -1.72 1.51
C MET A 217 -6.28 -0.58 0.63
N ASN A 218 -5.83 0.65 0.89
CA ASN A 218 -6.42 1.85 0.29
C ASN A 218 -5.41 2.79 -0.39
N HIS A 219 -4.19 2.32 -0.61
CA HIS A 219 -3.13 3.15 -1.19
C HIS A 219 -2.33 2.38 -2.25
N SER A 220 -2.06 3.01 -3.38
CA SER A 220 -1.39 2.42 -4.56
C SER A 220 0.01 1.83 -4.29
N LEU A 221 0.69 2.28 -3.24
CA LEU A 221 1.99 1.77 -2.82
C LEU A 221 1.90 0.76 -1.66
N GLY A 222 0.71 0.50 -1.13
CA GLY A 222 0.47 -0.55 -0.14
C GLY A 222 0.67 -1.93 -0.76
N GLN A 223 1.28 -2.88 -0.01
CA GLN A 223 1.58 -4.20 -0.54
C GLN A 223 1.30 -5.32 0.47
N GLN A 224 0.80 -6.45 -0.04
CA GLN A 224 0.81 -7.73 0.66
C GLN A 224 1.49 -8.77 -0.24
N ASN A 225 2.62 -9.33 0.21
CA ASN A 225 3.38 -10.34 -0.52
C ASN A 225 3.19 -11.70 0.17
N VAL A 226 2.69 -12.69 -0.55
CA VAL A 226 2.40 -14.05 -0.03
C VAL A 226 3.36 -15.03 -0.67
N ILE A 227 4.32 -15.52 0.11
CA ILE A 227 5.39 -16.42 -0.36
C ILE A 227 5.25 -17.75 0.39
N GLY A 228 4.55 -18.72 -0.19
CA GLY A 228 4.32 -20.04 0.41
C GLY A 228 3.39 -20.05 1.64
N GLY A 229 2.82 -18.91 2.03
CA GLY A 229 1.89 -18.78 3.14
C GLY A 229 0.45 -18.51 2.70
N THR A 230 -0.35 -18.01 3.62
CA THR A 230 -1.75 -17.62 3.36
C THR A 230 -1.95 -16.14 3.62
N GLY A 231 -2.45 -15.42 2.62
CA GLY A 231 -2.81 -14.01 2.72
C GLY A 231 -4.30 -13.79 2.51
N THR A 232 -4.96 -13.03 3.38
CA THR A 232 -6.35 -12.63 3.18
C THR A 232 -6.50 -11.12 3.23
N MET A 233 -7.44 -10.62 2.45
CA MET A 233 -7.75 -9.20 2.39
C MET A 233 -9.26 -9.02 2.28
N SER A 234 -9.86 -8.25 3.19
CA SER A 234 -11.32 -8.04 3.11
C SER A 234 -11.68 -7.03 2.03
N ILE A 235 -11.00 -5.90 1.97
CA ILE A 235 -11.31 -4.86 0.96
C ILE A 235 -10.01 -4.34 0.33
N MET A 236 -9.93 -4.42 -0.99
CA MET A 236 -8.87 -3.85 -1.79
C MET A 236 -9.40 -2.68 -2.61
N LEU A 237 -9.15 -1.46 -2.15
CA LEU A 237 -9.50 -0.23 -2.87
C LEU A 237 -8.41 0.17 -3.86
N ASP A 238 -7.14 -0.12 -3.51
CA ASP A 238 -5.94 0.15 -4.31
C ASP A 238 -4.78 -0.72 -3.77
N GLY A 239 -3.58 -0.61 -4.35
CA GLY A 239 -2.39 -1.34 -3.90
C GLY A 239 -2.15 -2.64 -4.64
N LEU A 240 -1.27 -3.47 -4.07
CA LEU A 240 -0.74 -4.66 -4.74
C LEU A 240 -0.72 -5.87 -3.80
N GLN A 241 -1.36 -6.97 -4.21
CA GLN A 241 -1.19 -8.28 -3.59
C GLN A 241 -0.45 -9.19 -4.56
N GLN A 242 0.69 -9.74 -4.15
CA GLN A 242 1.49 -10.66 -4.95
C GLN A 242 1.57 -12.03 -4.30
N VAL A 243 1.37 -13.09 -5.08
CA VAL A 243 1.32 -14.48 -4.59
C VAL A 243 2.33 -15.33 -5.36
N TYR A 244 3.30 -15.88 -4.63
CA TYR A 244 4.40 -16.66 -5.18
C TYR A 244 4.55 -18.02 -4.50
N ASN A 245 5.31 -18.92 -5.11
CA ASN A 245 5.81 -20.15 -4.49
C ASN A 245 4.73 -20.95 -3.76
N SER A 246 3.62 -21.22 -4.43
CA SER A 246 2.47 -21.96 -3.89
C SER A 246 1.75 -21.26 -2.73
N GLY A 247 1.99 -19.96 -2.52
CA GLY A 247 1.19 -19.16 -1.59
C GLY A 247 -0.28 -19.15 -2.00
N THR A 248 -1.14 -18.94 -1.04
CA THR A 248 -2.59 -18.82 -1.27
C THR A 248 -3.08 -17.46 -0.80
N ALA A 249 -3.84 -16.78 -1.64
CA ALA A 249 -4.41 -15.48 -1.26
C ALA A 249 -5.89 -15.37 -1.60
N THR A 250 -6.63 -14.65 -0.77
CA THR A 250 -8.03 -14.32 -1.00
C THR A 250 -8.24 -12.82 -0.82
N VAL A 251 -9.00 -12.22 -1.72
CA VAL A 251 -9.55 -10.86 -1.60
C VAL A 251 -11.08 -11.00 -1.62
N ASP A 252 -11.74 -10.58 -0.54
CA ASP A 252 -13.20 -10.69 -0.50
C ASP A 252 -13.84 -9.68 -1.48
N THR A 253 -13.44 -8.41 -1.40
CA THR A 253 -13.97 -7.36 -2.30
C THR A 253 -12.82 -6.57 -2.92
N MET A 254 -12.73 -6.58 -4.25
CA MET A 254 -11.77 -5.83 -5.03
C MET A 254 -12.47 -4.73 -5.83
N ILE A 255 -12.24 -3.49 -5.41
CA ILE A 255 -12.79 -2.29 -6.06
C ILE A 255 -11.73 -1.63 -6.94
N GLY A 256 -10.46 -1.77 -6.59
CA GLY A 256 -9.30 -1.28 -7.31
C GLY A 256 -8.06 -2.12 -6.98
N GLY A 257 -6.88 -1.62 -7.34
CA GLY A 257 -5.61 -2.30 -7.11
C GLY A 257 -5.35 -3.49 -8.02
N THR A 258 -4.33 -4.28 -7.66
CA THR A 258 -3.86 -5.40 -8.49
C THR A 258 -3.53 -6.62 -7.63
N GLN A 259 -4.05 -7.80 -8.02
CA GLN A 259 -3.60 -9.09 -7.52
C GLN A 259 -2.79 -9.80 -8.61
N ILE A 260 -1.56 -10.20 -8.32
CA ILE A 260 -0.67 -10.91 -9.25
C ILE A 260 -0.34 -12.29 -8.71
N LEU A 261 -0.61 -13.32 -9.51
CA LEU A 261 -0.36 -14.73 -9.18
C LEU A 261 0.77 -15.26 -10.06
N MET A 262 1.88 -15.66 -9.43
CA MET A 262 3.02 -16.31 -10.08
C MET A 262 3.33 -17.61 -9.34
N SER A 263 2.88 -18.74 -9.89
CA SER A 263 2.93 -20.05 -9.22
C SER A 263 2.24 -20.10 -7.85
N GLY A 264 1.27 -19.21 -7.64
CA GLY A 264 0.43 -19.13 -6.45
C GLY A 264 -1.05 -19.30 -6.78
N ILE A 265 -1.86 -19.39 -5.76
CA ILE A 265 -3.33 -19.53 -5.87
C ILE A 265 -3.99 -18.25 -5.36
N GLY A 266 -4.84 -17.67 -6.16
CA GLY A 266 -5.56 -16.44 -5.78
C GLY A 266 -7.04 -16.50 -6.07
N THR A 267 -7.83 -16.06 -5.10
CA THR A 267 -9.28 -15.92 -5.26
C THR A 267 -9.68 -14.47 -5.02
N VAL A 268 -10.51 -13.93 -5.89
CA VAL A 268 -11.27 -12.70 -5.64
C VAL A 268 -12.75 -13.08 -5.62
N ILE A 269 -13.44 -12.79 -4.51
CA ILE A 269 -14.86 -13.17 -4.40
C ILE A 269 -15.70 -12.20 -5.23
N ASP A 270 -15.63 -10.91 -4.93
CA ASP A 270 -16.34 -9.88 -5.68
C ASP A 270 -15.34 -8.89 -6.29
N MET A 271 -15.29 -8.82 -7.62
CA MET A 271 -14.43 -7.89 -8.35
C MET A 271 -15.28 -6.88 -9.12
N SER A 272 -15.39 -5.68 -8.60
CA SER A 272 -16.09 -4.55 -9.23
C SER A 272 -15.13 -3.58 -9.95
N GLY A 273 -13.83 -3.69 -9.70
CA GLY A 273 -12.77 -2.94 -10.35
C GLY A 273 -11.42 -3.61 -10.14
N GLY A 274 -10.32 -2.91 -10.49
CA GLY A 274 -8.97 -3.42 -10.37
C GLY A 274 -8.59 -4.51 -11.39
N THR A 275 -7.48 -5.20 -11.13
CA THR A 275 -6.94 -6.22 -12.05
C THR A 275 -6.45 -7.45 -11.29
N GLN A 276 -6.87 -8.65 -11.71
CA GLN A 276 -6.23 -9.91 -11.34
C GLN A 276 -5.39 -10.41 -12.52
N THR A 277 -4.09 -10.60 -12.31
CA THR A 277 -3.17 -11.12 -13.33
C THR A 277 -2.65 -12.50 -12.91
N ILE A 278 -2.80 -13.49 -13.78
CA ILE A 278 -2.43 -14.88 -13.53
C ILE A 278 -1.38 -15.28 -14.55
N ASN A 279 -0.16 -15.52 -14.08
CA ASN A 279 1.00 -15.86 -14.90
C ASN A 279 1.71 -17.11 -14.35
N ASP A 280 2.61 -17.68 -15.12
CA ASP A 280 3.64 -18.64 -14.68
C ASP A 280 3.10 -19.76 -13.76
N LEU A 281 2.12 -20.52 -14.26
CA LEU A 281 1.42 -21.58 -13.55
C LEU A 281 0.58 -21.13 -12.34
N GLY A 282 0.31 -19.84 -12.20
CA GLY A 282 -0.63 -19.34 -11.20
C GLY A 282 -2.05 -19.85 -11.47
N ILE A 283 -2.82 -20.00 -10.41
CA ILE A 283 -4.23 -20.41 -10.48
C ILE A 283 -5.07 -19.30 -9.89
N GLY A 284 -6.00 -18.78 -10.66
CA GLY A 284 -6.87 -17.69 -10.24
C GLY A 284 -8.35 -17.98 -10.41
N THR A 285 -9.13 -17.48 -9.47
CA THR A 285 -10.58 -17.49 -9.55
C THR A 285 -11.12 -16.10 -9.26
N VAL A 286 -12.10 -15.65 -10.03
CA VAL A 286 -12.94 -14.51 -9.70
C VAL A 286 -14.38 -15.01 -9.67
N SER A 287 -14.97 -15.10 -8.47
CA SER A 287 -16.31 -15.67 -8.36
C SER A 287 -17.35 -14.78 -9.05
N ALA A 288 -17.25 -13.45 -8.85
CA ALA A 288 -18.11 -12.47 -9.51
C ALA A 288 -17.26 -11.34 -10.10
N LEU A 289 -17.16 -11.28 -11.44
CA LEU A 289 -16.47 -10.22 -12.17
C LEU A 289 -17.52 -9.24 -12.71
N SER A 290 -17.94 -8.30 -11.89
CA SER A 290 -18.95 -7.29 -12.25
C SER A 290 -18.34 -6.05 -12.92
N GLY A 291 -17.05 -5.80 -12.70
CA GLY A 291 -16.21 -4.77 -13.33
C GLY A 291 -14.75 -5.23 -13.29
N GLY A 292 -13.81 -4.34 -13.61
CA GLY A 292 -12.39 -4.67 -13.61
C GLY A 292 -11.95 -5.65 -14.69
N THR A 293 -10.75 -6.21 -14.53
CA THR A 293 -10.12 -7.06 -15.55
C THR A 293 -9.42 -8.27 -14.94
N GLN A 294 -9.72 -9.46 -15.43
CA GLN A 294 -8.94 -10.68 -15.17
C GLN A 294 -8.08 -11.00 -16.40
N ILE A 295 -6.76 -11.09 -16.22
CA ILE A 295 -5.78 -11.38 -17.28
C ILE A 295 -5.11 -12.71 -16.99
N ILE A 296 -5.19 -13.65 -17.92
CA ILE A 296 -4.58 -14.97 -17.84
C ILE A 296 -3.51 -15.08 -18.92
N SER A 297 -2.27 -15.36 -18.57
CA SER A 297 -1.13 -15.39 -19.49
C SER A 297 -0.12 -16.48 -19.11
N SER A 298 0.79 -16.80 -20.01
CA SER A 298 2.01 -17.58 -19.74
C SER A 298 1.77 -18.89 -18.96
N GLY A 299 0.75 -19.65 -19.33
CA GLY A 299 0.41 -20.93 -18.66
C GLY A 299 -0.38 -20.76 -17.34
N GLY A 300 -0.83 -19.56 -17.04
CA GLY A 300 -1.78 -19.34 -15.95
C GLY A 300 -3.13 -20.00 -16.20
N THR A 301 -3.82 -20.37 -15.15
CA THR A 301 -5.13 -21.04 -15.22
C THR A 301 -6.19 -20.26 -14.47
N ALA A 302 -7.33 -20.04 -15.08
CA ALA A 302 -8.51 -19.51 -14.39
C ALA A 302 -9.67 -20.49 -14.49
N ALA A 303 -10.42 -20.63 -13.40
CA ALA A 303 -11.60 -21.50 -13.36
C ALA A 303 -12.73 -20.84 -12.56
N ASN A 304 -13.98 -21.31 -12.81
CA ASN A 304 -15.15 -20.92 -12.02
C ASN A 304 -15.39 -19.40 -11.96
N THR A 305 -15.17 -18.69 -13.05
CA THR A 305 -15.39 -17.24 -13.14
C THR A 305 -16.80 -16.93 -13.66
N THR A 306 -17.54 -16.09 -12.94
CA THR A 306 -18.80 -15.52 -13.46
C THR A 306 -18.56 -14.08 -13.91
N ILE A 307 -18.63 -13.82 -15.20
CA ILE A 307 -18.44 -12.49 -15.80
C ILE A 307 -19.81 -11.83 -15.94
N MET A 308 -20.07 -10.82 -15.11
CA MET A 308 -21.34 -10.09 -15.06
C MET A 308 -21.27 -8.70 -15.68
N GLY A 309 -20.06 -8.19 -15.99
CA GLY A 309 -19.88 -6.86 -16.57
C GLY A 309 -18.43 -6.48 -16.87
N GLY A 310 -17.46 -7.14 -16.24
CA GLY A 310 -16.03 -6.89 -16.42
C GLY A 310 -15.46 -7.52 -17.71
N THR A 311 -14.14 -7.57 -17.77
CA THR A 311 -13.39 -8.12 -18.90
C THR A 311 -12.49 -9.26 -18.45
N GLN A 312 -12.56 -10.42 -19.13
CA GLN A 312 -11.58 -11.48 -19.01
C GLN A 312 -10.74 -11.54 -20.30
N ILE A 313 -9.42 -11.43 -20.15
CA ILE A 313 -8.46 -11.49 -21.26
C ILE A 313 -7.62 -12.75 -21.10
N VAL A 314 -7.71 -13.65 -22.06
CA VAL A 314 -6.94 -14.88 -22.07
C VAL A 314 -5.87 -14.78 -23.15
N ASN A 315 -4.66 -14.45 -22.73
CA ASN A 315 -3.50 -14.29 -23.59
C ASN A 315 -2.80 -15.64 -23.84
N SER A 316 -1.74 -15.60 -24.62
CA SER A 316 -0.96 -16.77 -25.05
C SER A 316 -0.75 -17.80 -23.96
N LEU A 317 -1.11 -19.05 -24.24
CA LEU A 317 -0.99 -20.21 -23.34
C LEU A 317 -1.83 -20.16 -22.06
N GLY A 318 -2.69 -19.14 -21.89
CA GLY A 318 -3.67 -19.10 -20.80
C GLY A 318 -4.73 -20.21 -20.97
N VAL A 319 -5.14 -20.80 -19.84
CA VAL A 319 -6.15 -21.84 -19.78
C VAL A 319 -7.34 -21.35 -18.96
N VAL A 320 -8.54 -21.50 -19.49
CA VAL A 320 -9.77 -21.11 -18.79
C VAL A 320 -10.81 -22.20 -18.88
N SER A 321 -11.46 -22.50 -17.77
CA SER A 321 -12.55 -23.47 -17.71
C SER A 321 -13.69 -22.97 -16.84
N SER A 322 -14.88 -23.56 -17.05
CA SER A 322 -16.07 -23.35 -16.20
C SER A 322 -16.41 -21.87 -16.00
N THR A 323 -16.44 -21.10 -17.08
CA THR A 323 -16.81 -19.66 -17.05
C THR A 323 -18.27 -19.47 -17.44
N VAL A 324 -18.98 -18.66 -16.67
CA VAL A 324 -20.32 -18.16 -17.03
C VAL A 324 -20.19 -16.71 -17.50
N LEU A 325 -20.51 -16.44 -18.74
CA LEU A 325 -20.54 -15.10 -19.32
C LEU A 325 -21.98 -14.59 -19.36
N SER A 326 -22.38 -13.83 -18.35
CA SER A 326 -23.73 -13.27 -18.25
C SER A 326 -23.83 -11.90 -18.92
N ALA A 327 -22.75 -11.10 -18.82
CA ALA A 327 -22.55 -9.83 -19.50
C ALA A 327 -21.03 -9.58 -19.60
N GLY A 328 -20.60 -8.41 -20.07
CA GLY A 328 -19.17 -8.09 -20.21
C GLY A 328 -18.52 -8.75 -21.41
N VAL A 329 -17.18 -8.88 -21.35
CA VAL A 329 -16.37 -9.29 -22.50
C VAL A 329 -15.35 -10.35 -22.12
N GLN A 330 -15.25 -11.41 -22.91
CA GLN A 330 -14.15 -12.38 -22.87
C GLN A 330 -13.36 -12.31 -24.18
N GLN A 331 -12.07 -11.99 -24.11
CA GLN A 331 -11.16 -11.92 -25.26
C GLN A 331 -10.15 -13.06 -25.19
N VAL A 332 -10.06 -13.84 -26.27
CA VAL A 332 -9.26 -15.06 -26.33
C VAL A 332 -8.23 -14.92 -27.43
N TYR A 333 -6.96 -14.94 -27.06
CA TYR A 333 -5.84 -14.69 -27.95
C TYR A 333 -5.08 -15.97 -28.31
N TYR A 334 -4.14 -15.87 -29.23
CA TYR A 334 -3.32 -16.96 -29.78
C TYR A 334 -2.81 -17.96 -28.73
N GLY A 335 -2.97 -19.25 -29.01
CA GLY A 335 -2.44 -20.34 -28.17
C GLY A 335 -3.19 -20.60 -26.87
N SER A 336 -4.19 -19.79 -26.53
CA SER A 336 -5.04 -20.04 -25.35
C SER A 336 -6.06 -21.14 -25.60
N LYS A 337 -6.48 -21.80 -24.51
CA LYS A 337 -7.45 -22.90 -24.51
C LYS A 337 -8.57 -22.59 -23.53
N LEU A 338 -9.79 -22.61 -24.03
CA LEU A 338 -10.99 -22.41 -23.22
C LEU A 338 -11.94 -23.58 -23.39
N SER A 339 -12.55 -24.03 -22.27
CA SER A 339 -13.55 -25.08 -22.27
C SER A 339 -14.68 -24.79 -21.27
N ASP A 340 -15.82 -25.42 -21.45
CA ASP A 340 -16.99 -25.34 -20.57
C ASP A 340 -17.45 -23.90 -20.31
N ILE A 341 -17.63 -23.14 -21.36
CA ILE A 341 -18.11 -21.76 -21.27
C ILE A 341 -19.60 -21.68 -21.54
N THR A 342 -20.35 -21.12 -20.62
CA THR A 342 -21.78 -20.88 -20.74
C THR A 342 -22.06 -19.39 -20.97
N PHE A 343 -22.73 -19.07 -22.07
CA PHE A 343 -23.19 -17.71 -22.35
C PHE A 343 -24.66 -17.55 -21.95
N ALA A 344 -24.88 -16.71 -20.95
CA ALA A 344 -26.22 -16.18 -20.66
C ALA A 344 -26.39 -14.75 -21.19
N GLY A 345 -25.32 -14.17 -21.78
CA GLY A 345 -25.24 -12.83 -22.34
C GLY A 345 -23.80 -12.47 -22.70
N GLY A 346 -23.50 -11.19 -22.88
CA GLY A 346 -22.12 -10.69 -23.09
C GLY A 346 -21.54 -11.00 -24.47
N THR A 347 -20.23 -10.80 -24.60
CA THR A 347 -19.51 -11.00 -25.88
C THR A 347 -18.22 -11.78 -25.66
N GLN A 348 -18.02 -12.86 -26.43
CA GLN A 348 -16.70 -13.51 -26.52
C GLN A 348 -16.10 -13.20 -27.89
N VAL A 349 -14.82 -12.88 -27.92
CA VAL A 349 -14.05 -12.65 -29.13
C VAL A 349 -12.91 -13.66 -29.21
N VAL A 350 -12.97 -14.58 -30.14
CA VAL A 350 -11.95 -15.62 -30.39
C VAL A 350 -11.04 -15.13 -31.51
N MET A 351 -9.81 -14.78 -31.16
CA MET A 351 -8.82 -14.24 -32.10
C MET A 351 -8.07 -15.36 -32.85
N GLY A 352 -7.29 -14.99 -33.85
CA GLY A 352 -6.50 -15.93 -34.64
C GLY A 352 -5.57 -16.80 -33.81
N GLY A 353 -5.61 -18.12 -34.05
CA GLY A 353 -4.82 -19.11 -33.32
C GLY A 353 -5.30 -19.45 -31.90
N ALA A 354 -6.41 -18.87 -31.46
CA ALA A 354 -7.10 -19.28 -30.24
C ALA A 354 -8.08 -20.45 -30.54
N THR A 355 -8.28 -21.32 -29.55
CA THR A 355 -9.25 -22.42 -29.62
C THR A 355 -10.17 -22.39 -28.41
N VAL A 356 -11.46 -22.45 -28.66
CA VAL A 356 -12.49 -22.59 -27.64
C VAL A 356 -13.31 -23.87 -27.92
N SER A 357 -13.71 -24.60 -26.87
CA SER A 357 -14.47 -25.83 -26.98
C SER A 357 -15.61 -25.90 -25.94
N ASP A 358 -16.55 -26.78 -26.21
CA ASP A 358 -17.66 -27.10 -25.31
C ASP A 358 -18.48 -25.86 -24.89
N MET A 359 -18.82 -25.07 -25.90
CA MET A 359 -19.48 -23.77 -25.68
C MET A 359 -21.01 -23.93 -25.71
N LYS A 360 -21.67 -23.27 -24.72
CA LYS A 360 -23.16 -23.19 -24.69
C LYS A 360 -23.57 -21.73 -24.80
N VAL A 361 -24.13 -21.33 -25.95
CA VAL A 361 -24.50 -19.95 -26.24
C VAL A 361 -26.03 -19.82 -26.17
N ALA A 362 -26.53 -19.54 -24.97
CA ALA A 362 -27.98 -19.34 -24.74
C ALA A 362 -28.43 -17.91 -25.08
N ALA A 363 -27.54 -16.94 -24.89
CA ALA A 363 -27.73 -15.54 -25.29
C ALA A 363 -26.36 -14.90 -25.55
N GLY A 364 -26.32 -13.61 -25.99
CA GLY A 364 -25.07 -12.90 -26.25
C GLY A 364 -24.45 -13.23 -27.61
N VAL A 365 -23.18 -12.90 -27.79
CA VAL A 365 -22.49 -12.97 -29.09
C VAL A 365 -21.13 -13.64 -28.94
N GLN A 366 -20.89 -14.70 -29.73
CA GLN A 366 -19.57 -15.25 -29.97
C GLN A 366 -19.05 -14.76 -31.34
N GLN A 367 -17.90 -14.10 -31.35
CA GLN A 367 -17.22 -13.66 -32.57
C GLN A 367 -15.98 -14.52 -32.82
N VAL A 368 -15.97 -15.32 -33.86
CA VAL A 368 -14.79 -16.09 -34.28
C VAL A 368 -14.10 -15.31 -35.39
N LYS A 369 -12.96 -14.74 -35.10
CA LYS A 369 -12.17 -13.94 -36.02
C LYS A 369 -11.34 -14.84 -36.96
N THR A 370 -10.73 -14.25 -37.96
CA THR A 370 -9.84 -14.93 -38.93
C THR A 370 -8.77 -15.75 -38.18
N GLY A 371 -8.68 -17.06 -38.45
CA GLY A 371 -7.77 -17.99 -37.80
C GLY A 371 -8.16 -18.42 -36.38
N GLY A 372 -9.26 -17.93 -35.83
CA GLY A 372 -9.84 -18.44 -34.58
C GLY A 372 -10.61 -19.73 -34.80
N THR A 373 -10.72 -20.57 -33.79
CA THR A 373 -11.41 -21.88 -33.88
C THR A 373 -12.41 -22.06 -32.75
N SER A 374 -13.61 -22.46 -33.04
CA SER A 374 -14.65 -22.86 -32.09
C SER A 374 -15.07 -24.32 -32.35
N LEU A 375 -14.98 -25.14 -31.30
CA LEU A 375 -15.29 -26.58 -31.36
C LEU A 375 -16.49 -26.89 -30.48
N ASP A 376 -17.33 -27.84 -30.89
CA ASP A 376 -18.42 -28.41 -30.10
C ASP A 376 -19.31 -27.33 -29.44
N THR A 377 -19.72 -26.36 -30.26
CA THR A 377 -20.54 -25.22 -29.81
C THR A 377 -22.03 -25.51 -29.99
N THR A 378 -22.80 -25.37 -28.94
CA THR A 378 -24.27 -25.40 -28.96
C THR A 378 -24.84 -24.00 -28.87
N ILE A 379 -25.61 -23.59 -29.86
CA ILE A 379 -26.32 -22.29 -29.88
C ILE A 379 -27.80 -22.54 -29.60
N ASN A 380 -28.32 -21.91 -28.54
CA ASN A 380 -29.72 -22.01 -28.17
C ASN A 380 -30.28 -20.62 -27.83
N GLY A 381 -30.25 -19.71 -28.77
CA GLY A 381 -30.80 -18.34 -28.64
C GLY A 381 -29.78 -17.19 -28.75
N GLY A 382 -28.47 -17.47 -28.67
CA GLY A 382 -27.42 -16.46 -28.94
C GLY A 382 -27.03 -16.32 -30.39
N VAL A 383 -25.97 -15.56 -30.67
CA VAL A 383 -25.46 -15.29 -32.01
C VAL A 383 -24.00 -15.72 -32.14
N MET A 384 -23.67 -16.47 -33.18
CA MET A 384 -22.29 -16.70 -33.62
C MET A 384 -22.00 -15.88 -34.86
N GLN A 385 -20.94 -15.09 -34.82
CA GLN A 385 -20.42 -14.33 -35.98
C GLN A 385 -19.08 -14.94 -36.39
N LEU A 386 -19.06 -15.54 -37.58
CA LEU A 386 -17.86 -16.16 -38.13
C LEU A 386 -17.25 -15.24 -39.21
N ALA A 387 -16.03 -14.78 -38.96
CA ALA A 387 -15.28 -14.02 -39.95
C ALA A 387 -14.70 -14.94 -41.04
N SER A 388 -14.40 -14.38 -42.21
CA SER A 388 -13.68 -15.09 -43.26
C SER A 388 -12.37 -15.68 -42.74
N GLY A 389 -12.13 -17.00 -42.91
CA GLY A 389 -10.97 -17.71 -42.36
C GLY A 389 -11.07 -18.07 -40.87
N GLY A 390 -12.16 -17.80 -40.19
CA GLY A 390 -12.49 -18.43 -38.91
C GLY A 390 -13.00 -19.87 -39.13
N SER A 391 -12.84 -20.75 -38.15
CA SER A 391 -13.24 -22.16 -38.20
C SER A 391 -14.23 -22.51 -37.09
N VAL A 392 -15.25 -23.29 -37.45
CA VAL A 392 -16.21 -23.85 -36.49
C VAL A 392 -16.43 -25.32 -36.84
N SER A 393 -16.39 -26.19 -35.84
CA SER A 393 -16.64 -27.63 -35.96
C SER A 393 -17.54 -28.11 -34.82
N GLY A 394 -18.34 -29.14 -35.05
CA GLY A 394 -19.26 -29.66 -34.03
C GLY A 394 -20.39 -28.67 -33.63
N LEU A 395 -20.81 -27.79 -34.55
CA LEU A 395 -21.85 -26.80 -34.27
C LEU A 395 -23.23 -27.45 -34.19
N THR A 396 -23.91 -27.25 -33.08
CA THR A 396 -25.31 -27.62 -32.89
C THR A 396 -26.16 -26.36 -32.72
N ILE A 397 -27.22 -26.21 -33.52
CA ILE A 397 -28.15 -25.10 -33.36
C ILE A 397 -29.50 -25.69 -32.92
N SER A 398 -29.94 -25.29 -31.74
CA SER A 398 -31.24 -25.67 -31.20
C SER A 398 -32.14 -24.45 -31.16
N TYR A 399 -33.29 -24.54 -31.82
CA TYR A 399 -34.32 -23.50 -31.70
C TYR A 399 -35.12 -23.77 -30.42
N GLY A 400 -35.15 -22.81 -29.49
CA GLY A 400 -36.03 -22.89 -28.35
C GLY A 400 -37.49 -22.99 -28.82
N SER A 401 -38.23 -23.90 -28.24
CA SER A 401 -39.66 -24.06 -28.42
C SER A 401 -40.42 -22.96 -27.70
#